data_024fd46ad110c332e64ddd919ad7447b
#
_entry.id   024fd46ad110c332e64ddd919ad7447b
#
_cell.length_a   1.000
_cell.length_b   1.000
_cell.length_c   1.000
_cell.angle_alpha   90.00
_cell.angle_beta   90.00
_cell.angle_gamma   90.00
#
_symmetry.space_group_name_H-M   'P 1'
#
loop_
_entity.id
_entity.type
_entity.pdbx_description
1 polymer ?
#
loop_
_entity_poly.entity_id
_entity_poly.type
_entity_poly.pdbx_seq_one_letter_code
_entity_poly.pdbx_strand_id
1 'polypeptide(L)'
;MSSEPVATDEVVVADDANGRPLQHDSRRPPRWFARGLVMAAVAVFVAAFAWHAFFQLKGLIVNVLIAFFISLALEPIVLWLVRHGWKRGLAAGAALVGTILFALVIVALFGNLFVQQLLALFRNVPAMYTDLQDWLSRTFDVTIPDSSELIKDAMGRWGDDVASGVLLVGTTVVSALFAITTILLVVYYLSAAGPRFRAAVCARLTPNRQTEVLMLWETAQRKASDFITSRVVLAALSSAFSFVFLTILRTPYALPLALFTGIVSQFVPTIGTYIGGALPVIVALTSQGIPQALAVLAFIIAYQQIENYIFSPKVSAKALEMNPAVAFLVVLAFGAVFGAIGAFLALPVAATVQAVMDTYWKRHELVESEMLRDPERAAPKDRWQRVRRRADDASAEGDRGTADDGEQPPADDGTDER
;
A
#
# COMPACT_ATOMS: atom_id res chain seq x y z
N MET A 1 -13.41 81.17 18.71
CA MET A 1 -14.16 80.45 17.66
C MET A 1 -13.49 80.81 16.35
N SER A 2 -12.50 80.11 15.93
CA SER A 2 -11.74 80.29 14.68
C SER A 2 -11.98 79.10 13.80
N SER A 3 -12.65 79.30 12.69
CA SER A 3 -12.93 78.34 11.66
C SER A 3 -11.70 78.22 10.73
N GLU A 4 -11.00 77.08 10.74
CA GLU A 4 -10.02 76.74 9.74
C GLU A 4 -10.73 76.50 8.40
N PRO A 5 -10.16 76.90 7.27
CA PRO A 5 -10.65 76.56 5.95
C PRO A 5 -10.19 75.22 5.52
N VAL A 6 -11.09 74.32 5.09
CA VAL A 6 -10.88 73.08 4.45
C VAL A 6 -10.08 73.30 3.11
N ALA A 7 -8.89 72.74 3.03
CA ALA A 7 -8.12 72.73 1.78
C ALA A 7 -8.86 71.85 0.77
N THR A 8 -9.41 72.44 -0.27
CA THR A 8 -9.89 71.74 -1.44
C THR A 8 -8.67 71.33 -2.28
N ASP A 9 -8.43 69.98 -2.39
CA ASP A 9 -7.49 69.41 -3.32
C ASP A 9 -7.85 69.83 -4.73
N GLU A 10 -7.09 70.77 -5.26
CA GLU A 10 -7.17 71.21 -6.64
C GLU A 10 -6.58 70.12 -7.53
N VAL A 11 -7.47 69.29 -8.16
CA VAL A 11 -7.08 68.32 -9.18
C VAL A 11 -6.47 69.08 -10.33
N VAL A 12 -5.14 69.02 -10.44
CA VAL A 12 -4.39 69.56 -11.56
C VAL A 12 -4.78 68.77 -12.81
N VAL A 13 -5.71 69.28 -13.59
CA VAL A 13 -6.04 68.75 -14.92
C VAL A 13 -4.93 69.17 -15.88
N ALA A 14 -4.11 68.21 -16.32
CA ALA A 14 -3.10 68.50 -17.34
C ALA A 14 -3.80 68.84 -18.68
N ASP A 15 -3.63 70.05 -19.16
CA ASP A 15 -4.11 70.50 -20.46
C ASP A 15 -3.13 70.17 -21.57
N ASP A 16 -3.63 69.96 -22.82
CA ASP A 16 -2.81 69.82 -23.99
C ASP A 16 -2.14 71.16 -24.36
N ALA A 17 -1.21 71.20 -25.35
CA ALA A 17 -0.52 72.38 -25.80
C ALA A 17 -1.45 73.48 -26.34
N ASN A 18 -2.75 73.25 -26.48
CA ASN A 18 -3.79 74.19 -26.94
C ASN A 18 -4.82 74.51 -25.83
N GLY A 19 -4.53 74.20 -24.57
CA GLY A 19 -5.41 74.54 -23.43
C GLY A 19 -6.72 73.77 -23.38
N ARG A 20 -6.77 72.57 -23.97
CA ARG A 20 -7.93 71.69 -23.90
C ARG A 20 -7.75 70.62 -22.85
N PRO A 21 -8.73 70.34 -21.97
CA PRO A 21 -8.60 69.29 -20.98
C PRO A 21 -8.40 67.94 -21.69
N LEU A 22 -7.33 67.22 -21.32
CA LEU A 22 -7.06 65.87 -21.80
C LEU A 22 -8.25 64.99 -21.39
N GLN A 23 -9.23 64.80 -22.29
CA GLN A 23 -10.29 63.81 -22.08
C GLN A 23 -9.64 62.43 -22.02
N HIS A 24 -9.54 61.89 -20.83
CA HIS A 24 -9.15 60.50 -20.61
C HIS A 24 -10.25 59.63 -21.23
N ASP A 25 -9.96 59.10 -22.44
CA ASP A 25 -10.89 58.17 -23.11
C ASP A 25 -10.94 56.88 -22.28
N SER A 26 -11.91 56.87 -21.34
CA SER A 26 -12.14 55.73 -20.41
C SER A 26 -12.48 54.40 -21.13
N ARG A 27 -12.64 54.45 -22.46
CA ARG A 27 -12.93 53.30 -23.29
C ARG A 27 -11.67 52.60 -23.80
N ARG A 28 -10.49 53.22 -23.70
CA ARG A 28 -9.24 52.58 -24.11
C ARG A 28 -8.68 51.73 -22.95
N PRO A 29 -8.53 50.43 -23.13
CA PRO A 29 -7.96 49.57 -22.07
C PRO A 29 -6.51 50.01 -21.77
N PRO A 30 -6.09 50.00 -20.48
CA PRO A 30 -4.75 50.35 -20.06
C PRO A 30 -3.70 49.54 -20.84
N ARG A 31 -2.53 50.16 -21.14
CA ARG A 31 -1.46 49.52 -21.92
C ARG A 31 -0.96 48.20 -21.36
N TRP A 32 -1.14 47.94 -20.05
CA TRP A 32 -0.81 46.66 -19.38
C TRP A 32 -1.84 45.58 -19.66
N PHE A 33 -3.07 45.91 -20.02
CA PHE A 33 -4.16 44.95 -20.22
C PHE A 33 -3.88 43.95 -21.33
N ALA A 34 -3.39 44.41 -22.46
CA ALA A 34 -3.01 43.50 -23.56
C ALA A 34 -1.86 42.58 -23.18
N ARG A 35 -0.87 43.08 -22.42
CA ARG A 35 0.23 42.23 -21.89
C ARG A 35 -0.28 41.23 -20.84
N GLY A 36 -1.19 41.67 -19.95
CA GLY A 36 -1.82 40.82 -18.97
C GLY A 36 -2.64 39.71 -19.63
N LEU A 37 -3.41 40.04 -20.68
CA LEU A 37 -4.21 39.07 -21.44
C LEU A 37 -3.32 38.02 -22.15
N VAL A 38 -2.23 38.48 -22.76
CA VAL A 38 -1.25 37.57 -23.41
C VAL A 38 -0.58 36.65 -22.38
N MET A 39 -0.16 37.19 -21.22
CA MET A 39 0.41 36.37 -20.15
C MET A 39 -0.61 35.36 -19.60
N ALA A 40 -1.85 35.77 -19.42
CA ALA A 40 -2.92 34.86 -18.99
C ALA A 40 -3.18 33.77 -20.03
N ALA A 41 -3.26 34.13 -21.32
CA ALA A 41 -3.44 33.17 -22.41
C ALA A 41 -2.27 32.17 -22.48
N VAL A 42 -1.01 32.65 -22.38
CA VAL A 42 0.18 31.79 -22.32
C VAL A 42 0.15 30.89 -21.10
N ALA A 43 -0.22 31.40 -19.92
CA ALA A 43 -0.32 30.61 -18.70
C ALA A 43 -1.38 29.48 -18.83
N VAL A 44 -2.56 29.80 -19.38
CA VAL A 44 -3.62 28.82 -19.66
C VAL A 44 -3.16 27.79 -20.68
N PHE A 45 -2.51 28.23 -21.77
CA PHE A 45 -1.95 27.31 -22.77
C PHE A 45 -0.90 26.37 -22.17
N VAL A 46 0.05 26.91 -21.39
CA VAL A 46 1.08 26.11 -20.72
C VAL A 46 0.46 25.13 -19.73
N ALA A 47 -0.55 25.58 -18.96
CA ALA A 47 -1.26 24.70 -18.03
C ALA A 47 -2.02 23.57 -18.75
N ALA A 48 -2.73 23.89 -19.84
CA ALA A 48 -3.46 22.93 -20.66
C ALA A 48 -2.49 21.94 -21.35
N PHE A 49 -1.38 22.45 -21.88
CA PHE A 49 -0.34 21.61 -22.48
C PHE A 49 0.32 20.69 -21.44
N ALA A 50 0.69 21.20 -20.26
CA ALA A 50 1.26 20.42 -19.19
C ALA A 50 0.28 19.33 -18.68
N TRP A 51 -1.00 19.68 -18.58
CA TRP A 51 -2.06 18.74 -18.25
C TRP A 51 -2.16 17.62 -19.26
N HIS A 52 -2.25 17.97 -20.55
CA HIS A 52 -2.32 16.98 -21.63
C HIS A 52 -1.06 16.11 -21.70
N ALA A 53 0.13 16.72 -21.62
CA ALA A 53 1.41 16.02 -21.62
C ALA A 53 1.54 15.07 -20.43
N PHE A 54 1.07 15.46 -19.24
CA PHE A 54 1.08 14.60 -18.05
C PHE A 54 0.26 13.33 -18.27
N PHE A 55 -0.94 13.44 -18.84
CA PHE A 55 -1.77 12.28 -19.12
C PHE A 55 -1.18 11.36 -20.21
N GLN A 56 -0.55 11.92 -21.22
CA GLN A 56 0.15 11.13 -22.24
C GLN A 56 1.41 10.43 -21.68
N LEU A 57 2.15 11.10 -20.79
CA LEU A 57 3.35 10.57 -20.18
C LEU A 57 3.09 9.69 -18.95
N LYS A 58 1.84 9.63 -18.46
CA LYS A 58 1.47 8.87 -17.26
C LYS A 58 1.99 7.43 -17.32
N GLY A 59 1.79 6.73 -18.44
CA GLY A 59 2.27 5.35 -18.62
C GLY A 59 3.79 5.24 -18.52
N LEU A 60 4.51 6.16 -19.12
CA LEU A 60 5.98 6.20 -19.05
C LEU A 60 6.47 6.47 -17.63
N ILE A 61 5.87 7.44 -16.94
CA ILE A 61 6.20 7.78 -15.54
C ILE A 61 6.00 6.55 -14.65
N VAL A 62 4.88 5.83 -14.83
CA VAL A 62 4.60 4.58 -14.12
C VAL A 62 5.67 3.54 -14.38
N ASN A 63 6.01 3.30 -15.66
CA ASN A 63 7.03 2.31 -16.03
C ASN A 63 8.40 2.65 -15.43
N VAL A 64 8.77 3.94 -15.43
CA VAL A 64 10.03 4.41 -14.80
C VAL A 64 10.00 4.24 -13.29
N LEU A 65 8.87 4.55 -12.64
CA LEU A 65 8.70 4.36 -11.19
C LEU A 65 8.80 2.87 -10.81
N ILE A 66 8.13 2.00 -11.57
CA ILE A 66 8.21 0.54 -11.41
C ILE A 66 9.67 0.09 -11.55
N ALA A 67 10.32 0.51 -12.62
CA ALA A 67 11.72 0.16 -12.90
C ALA A 67 12.66 0.64 -11.79
N PHE A 68 12.42 1.83 -11.25
CA PHE A 68 13.19 2.35 -10.12
C PHE A 68 13.07 1.44 -8.89
N PHE A 69 11.86 1.07 -8.48
CA PHE A 69 11.67 0.19 -7.32
C PHE A 69 12.19 -1.23 -7.56
N ILE A 70 12.02 -1.79 -8.77
CA ILE A 70 12.61 -3.08 -9.11
C ILE A 70 14.15 -2.99 -9.05
N SER A 71 14.75 -1.92 -9.56
CA SER A 71 16.18 -1.69 -9.47
C SER A 71 16.69 -1.64 -8.03
N LEU A 72 15.95 -0.94 -7.13
CA LEU A 72 16.27 -0.91 -5.70
C LEU A 72 16.16 -2.31 -5.06
N ALA A 73 15.14 -3.09 -5.44
CA ALA A 73 14.92 -4.44 -4.94
C ALA A 73 16.00 -5.43 -5.43
N LEU A 74 16.52 -5.24 -6.66
CA LEU A 74 17.59 -6.07 -7.21
C LEU A 74 18.99 -5.68 -6.72
N GLU A 75 19.17 -4.49 -6.16
CA GLU A 75 20.48 -3.99 -5.74
C GLU A 75 21.22 -4.94 -4.76
N PRO A 76 20.58 -5.61 -3.77
CA PRO A 76 21.27 -6.58 -2.92
C PRO A 76 21.87 -7.74 -3.70
N ILE A 77 21.15 -8.24 -4.71
CA ILE A 77 21.61 -9.34 -5.58
C ILE A 77 22.79 -8.86 -6.44
N VAL A 78 22.66 -7.67 -7.02
CA VAL A 78 23.72 -7.04 -7.82
C VAL A 78 24.99 -6.83 -6.97
N LEU A 79 24.84 -6.29 -5.74
CA LEU A 79 25.95 -6.09 -4.82
C LEU A 79 26.59 -7.42 -4.38
N TRP A 80 25.80 -8.45 -4.17
CA TRP A 80 26.31 -9.78 -3.84
C TRP A 80 27.18 -10.33 -4.98
N LEU A 81 26.73 -10.24 -6.25
CA LEU A 81 27.52 -10.64 -7.42
C LEU A 81 28.80 -9.81 -7.58
N VAL A 82 28.70 -8.48 -7.37
CA VAL A 82 29.88 -7.59 -7.42
C VAL A 82 30.91 -7.94 -6.35
N ARG A 83 30.48 -8.28 -5.14
CA ARG A 83 31.38 -8.76 -4.06
C ARG A 83 32.07 -10.09 -4.41
N HIS A 84 31.48 -10.89 -5.32
CA HIS A 84 32.09 -12.11 -5.86
C HIS A 84 32.94 -11.84 -7.12
N GLY A 85 33.32 -10.60 -7.39
CA GLY A 85 34.24 -10.22 -8.45
C GLY A 85 33.61 -9.90 -9.81
N TRP A 86 32.27 -9.88 -9.92
CA TRP A 86 31.62 -9.56 -11.19
C TRP A 86 31.66 -8.04 -11.48
N LYS A 87 31.86 -7.68 -12.75
CA LYS A 87 31.70 -6.28 -13.16
C LYS A 87 30.24 -5.87 -12.98
N ARG A 88 29.99 -4.69 -12.41
CA ARG A 88 28.66 -4.22 -12.04
C ARG A 88 27.62 -4.32 -13.16
N GLY A 89 28.00 -3.98 -14.40
CA GLY A 89 27.09 -4.12 -15.56
C GLY A 89 26.68 -5.57 -15.83
N LEU A 90 27.64 -6.52 -15.73
CA LEU A 90 27.37 -7.94 -15.88
C LEU A 90 26.52 -8.46 -14.70
N ALA A 91 26.81 -8.02 -13.47
CA ALA A 91 26.04 -8.38 -12.30
C ALA A 91 24.59 -7.92 -12.39
N ALA A 92 24.35 -6.67 -12.85
CA ALA A 92 23.02 -6.14 -13.09
C ALA A 92 22.28 -6.91 -14.19
N GLY A 93 22.96 -7.22 -15.30
CA GLY A 93 22.40 -8.04 -16.39
C GLY A 93 22.05 -9.46 -15.91
N ALA A 94 22.94 -10.12 -15.17
CA ALA A 94 22.70 -11.46 -14.64
C ALA A 94 21.56 -11.50 -13.61
N ALA A 95 21.49 -10.53 -12.71
CA ALA A 95 20.38 -10.40 -11.76
C ALA A 95 19.03 -10.21 -12.47
N LEU A 96 19.01 -9.35 -13.51
CA LEU A 96 17.81 -9.10 -14.30
C LEU A 96 17.38 -10.34 -15.09
N VAL A 97 18.31 -10.96 -15.83
CA VAL A 97 18.04 -12.19 -16.59
C VAL A 97 17.61 -13.33 -15.66
N GLY A 98 18.25 -13.48 -14.51
CA GLY A 98 17.87 -14.47 -13.50
C GLY A 98 16.43 -14.25 -13.00
N THR A 99 16.03 -13.00 -12.75
CA THR A 99 14.66 -12.65 -12.34
C THR A 99 13.65 -12.95 -13.45
N ILE A 100 13.98 -12.62 -14.71
CA ILE A 100 13.12 -12.93 -15.87
C ILE A 100 12.96 -14.43 -16.04
N LEU A 101 14.08 -15.18 -16.01
CA LEU A 101 14.05 -16.66 -16.12
C LEU A 101 13.23 -17.29 -15.01
N PHE A 102 13.38 -16.80 -13.78
CA PHE A 102 12.57 -17.25 -12.65
C PHE A 102 11.07 -16.99 -12.88
N ALA A 103 10.71 -15.79 -13.33
CA ALA A 103 9.33 -15.47 -13.68
C ALA A 103 8.78 -16.34 -14.82
N LEU A 104 9.58 -16.56 -15.88
CA LEU A 104 9.20 -17.43 -17.01
C LEU A 104 9.01 -18.89 -16.59
N VAL A 105 9.87 -19.41 -15.73
CA VAL A 105 9.72 -20.76 -15.17
C VAL A 105 8.41 -20.87 -14.39
N ILE A 106 8.10 -19.87 -13.55
CA ILE A 106 6.82 -19.84 -12.83
C ILE A 106 5.64 -19.83 -13.82
N VAL A 107 5.65 -18.95 -14.81
CA VAL A 107 4.57 -18.87 -15.80
C VAL A 107 4.47 -20.18 -16.61
N ALA A 108 5.58 -20.81 -17.00
CA ALA A 108 5.57 -22.05 -17.74
C ALA A 108 5.03 -23.24 -16.90
N LEU A 109 5.42 -23.33 -15.63
CA LEU A 109 4.96 -24.39 -14.73
C LEU A 109 3.48 -24.24 -14.36
N PHE A 110 3.03 -23.03 -14.11
CA PHE A 110 1.68 -22.77 -13.58
C PHE A 110 0.68 -22.35 -14.65
N GLY A 111 1.11 -21.65 -15.70
CA GLY A 111 0.22 -21.12 -16.72
C GLY A 111 -0.56 -22.23 -17.44
N ASN A 112 0.12 -23.31 -17.86
CA ASN A 112 -0.54 -24.44 -18.48
C ASN A 112 -1.50 -25.16 -17.52
N LEU A 113 -1.05 -25.40 -16.29
CA LEU A 113 -1.90 -26.00 -15.24
C LEU A 113 -3.13 -25.13 -14.97
N PHE A 114 -2.95 -23.82 -14.83
CA PHE A 114 -4.03 -22.88 -14.61
C PHE A 114 -5.07 -22.91 -15.74
N VAL A 115 -4.61 -22.83 -16.99
CA VAL A 115 -5.51 -22.87 -18.17
C VAL A 115 -6.26 -24.20 -18.24
N GLN A 116 -5.58 -25.33 -18.04
CA GLN A 116 -6.21 -26.65 -18.06
C GLN A 116 -7.26 -26.79 -16.95
N GLN A 117 -6.96 -26.35 -15.74
CA GLN A 117 -7.89 -26.43 -14.61
C GLN A 117 -9.07 -25.48 -14.77
N LEU A 118 -8.83 -24.28 -15.32
CA LEU A 118 -9.89 -23.34 -15.63
C LEU A 118 -10.86 -23.89 -16.68
N LEU A 119 -10.32 -24.48 -17.75
CA LEU A 119 -11.14 -25.14 -18.77
C LEU A 119 -11.89 -26.36 -18.23
N ALA A 120 -11.26 -27.17 -17.35
CA ALA A 120 -11.91 -28.29 -16.68
C ALA A 120 -13.06 -27.81 -15.78
N LEU A 121 -12.84 -26.72 -15.03
CA LEU A 121 -13.89 -26.10 -14.23
C LEU A 121 -15.09 -25.71 -15.09
N PHE A 122 -14.85 -24.94 -16.18
CA PHE A 122 -15.93 -24.52 -17.06
C PHE A 122 -16.72 -25.71 -17.66
N ARG A 123 -16.02 -26.77 -18.03
CA ARG A 123 -16.69 -27.98 -18.55
C ARG A 123 -17.51 -28.72 -17.48
N ASN A 124 -17.09 -28.64 -16.22
CA ASN A 124 -17.73 -29.36 -15.12
C ASN A 124 -18.81 -28.53 -14.39
N VAL A 125 -18.93 -27.22 -14.69
CA VAL A 125 -19.96 -26.36 -14.06
C VAL A 125 -21.36 -26.95 -14.11
N PRO A 126 -21.85 -27.50 -15.26
CA PRO A 126 -23.18 -28.11 -15.30
C PRO A 126 -23.30 -29.31 -14.36
N ALA A 127 -22.30 -30.20 -14.31
CA ALA A 127 -22.31 -31.37 -13.42
C ALA A 127 -22.25 -30.96 -11.94
N MET A 128 -21.43 -29.97 -11.63
CA MET A 128 -21.32 -29.43 -10.25
C MET A 128 -22.64 -28.79 -9.81
N TYR A 129 -23.37 -28.15 -10.70
CA TYR A 129 -24.68 -27.59 -10.40
C TYR A 129 -25.69 -28.71 -10.07
N THR A 130 -25.71 -29.80 -10.84
CA THR A 130 -26.58 -30.94 -10.56
C THR A 130 -26.22 -31.64 -9.25
N ASP A 131 -24.93 -31.81 -8.97
CA ASP A 131 -24.44 -32.38 -7.72
C ASP A 131 -24.83 -31.50 -6.51
N LEU A 132 -24.73 -30.19 -6.64
CA LEU A 132 -25.14 -29.24 -5.61
C LEU A 132 -26.66 -29.26 -5.40
N GLN A 133 -27.43 -29.32 -6.47
CA GLN A 133 -28.91 -29.45 -6.45
C GLN A 133 -29.32 -30.72 -5.72
N ASP A 134 -28.70 -31.85 -6.07
CA ASP A 134 -28.94 -33.14 -5.44
C ASP A 134 -28.56 -33.15 -3.95
N TRP A 135 -27.44 -32.52 -3.59
CA TRP A 135 -27.01 -32.40 -2.21
C TRP A 135 -27.95 -31.52 -1.38
N LEU A 136 -28.35 -30.36 -1.91
CA LEU A 136 -29.28 -29.46 -1.24
C LEU A 136 -30.69 -30.06 -1.09
N SER A 137 -31.19 -30.73 -2.12
CA SER A 137 -32.48 -31.41 -2.05
C SER A 137 -32.51 -32.55 -1.03
N ARG A 138 -31.39 -33.30 -0.91
CA ARG A 138 -31.27 -34.38 0.09
C ARG A 138 -31.05 -33.88 1.51
N THR A 139 -30.39 -32.71 1.68
CA THR A 139 -30.02 -32.23 3.01
C THR A 139 -31.03 -31.25 3.59
N PHE A 140 -31.68 -30.44 2.79
CA PHE A 140 -32.56 -29.35 3.23
C PHE A 140 -33.98 -29.41 2.65
N ASP A 141 -34.30 -30.44 1.84
CA ASP A 141 -35.63 -30.63 1.20
C ASP A 141 -36.06 -29.40 0.34
N VAL A 142 -35.05 -28.69 -0.27
CA VAL A 142 -35.26 -27.51 -1.12
C VAL A 142 -35.20 -27.92 -2.58
N THR A 143 -36.28 -27.68 -3.31
CA THR A 143 -36.27 -27.84 -4.78
C THR A 143 -35.70 -26.59 -5.45
N ILE A 144 -34.54 -26.74 -6.08
CA ILE A 144 -33.93 -25.68 -6.89
C ILE A 144 -34.41 -25.81 -8.34
N PRO A 145 -34.84 -24.71 -9.01
CA PRO A 145 -35.25 -24.73 -10.40
C PRO A 145 -34.14 -25.24 -11.32
N ASP A 146 -34.54 -25.99 -12.36
CA ASP A 146 -33.57 -26.40 -13.37
C ASP A 146 -33.11 -25.19 -14.19
N SER A 147 -31.87 -24.79 -13.94
CA SER A 147 -31.23 -23.61 -14.56
C SER A 147 -30.26 -24.00 -15.68
N SER A 148 -30.44 -25.19 -16.27
CA SER A 148 -29.60 -25.68 -17.37
C SER A 148 -29.54 -24.69 -18.55
N GLU A 149 -30.61 -23.95 -18.83
CA GLU A 149 -30.65 -22.91 -19.87
C GLU A 149 -29.86 -21.65 -19.45
N LEU A 150 -29.97 -21.21 -18.19
CA LEU A 150 -29.23 -20.05 -17.69
C LEU A 150 -27.72 -20.30 -17.70
N ILE A 151 -27.28 -21.50 -17.32
CA ILE A 151 -25.88 -21.90 -17.35
C ILE A 151 -25.35 -21.96 -18.77
N LYS A 152 -26.14 -22.53 -19.73
CA LYS A 152 -25.77 -22.58 -21.15
C LYS A 152 -25.68 -21.18 -21.76
N ASP A 153 -26.63 -20.29 -21.44
CA ASP A 153 -26.62 -18.91 -21.93
C ASP A 153 -25.44 -18.09 -21.34
N ALA A 154 -25.18 -18.24 -20.05
CA ALA A 154 -24.00 -17.64 -19.41
C ALA A 154 -22.70 -18.16 -20.02
N MET A 155 -22.56 -19.47 -20.23
CA MET A 155 -21.38 -20.07 -20.86
C MET A 155 -21.22 -19.65 -22.33
N GLY A 156 -22.31 -19.48 -23.08
CA GLY A 156 -22.27 -18.98 -24.45
C GLY A 156 -21.74 -17.55 -24.51
N ARG A 157 -22.27 -16.65 -23.68
CA ARG A 157 -21.81 -15.26 -23.61
C ARG A 157 -20.32 -15.13 -23.15
N TRP A 158 -19.92 -15.90 -22.17
CA TRP A 158 -18.53 -15.93 -21.72
C TRP A 158 -17.59 -16.52 -22.78
N GLY A 159 -18.05 -17.50 -23.54
CA GLY A 159 -17.29 -18.06 -24.66
C GLY A 159 -17.06 -17.02 -25.78
N ASP A 160 -18.03 -16.21 -26.08
CA ASP A 160 -17.97 -15.15 -27.09
C ASP A 160 -17.08 -13.99 -26.58
N ASP A 161 -17.16 -13.63 -25.28
CA ASP A 161 -16.30 -12.64 -24.65
C ASP A 161 -14.84 -13.09 -24.60
N VAL A 162 -14.57 -14.36 -24.33
CA VAL A 162 -13.21 -14.93 -24.39
C VAL A 162 -12.69 -14.96 -25.83
N ALA A 163 -13.52 -15.35 -26.80
CA ALA A 163 -13.13 -15.37 -28.22
C ALA A 163 -12.83 -13.96 -28.75
N SER A 164 -13.67 -12.97 -28.40
CA SER A 164 -13.45 -11.57 -28.74
C SER A 164 -12.23 -10.97 -28.00
N GLY A 165 -12.00 -11.39 -26.75
CA GLY A 165 -10.81 -11.04 -25.97
C GLY A 165 -9.51 -11.52 -26.61
N VAL A 166 -9.51 -12.70 -27.25
CA VAL A 166 -8.34 -13.22 -27.97
C VAL A 166 -7.96 -12.35 -29.19
N LEU A 167 -8.91 -11.72 -29.85
CA LEU A 167 -8.64 -10.80 -30.97
C LEU A 167 -8.08 -9.44 -30.49
N LEU A 168 -8.47 -8.98 -29.29
CA LEU A 168 -7.92 -7.78 -28.64
C LEU A 168 -6.49 -8.02 -28.09
N VAL A 169 -6.07 -9.27 -27.92
CA VAL A 169 -4.75 -9.64 -27.39
C VAL A 169 -3.62 -9.12 -28.27
N GLY A 170 -3.79 -9.03 -29.58
CA GLY A 170 -2.72 -8.60 -30.51
C GLY A 170 -2.16 -7.21 -30.20
N THR A 171 -3.00 -6.20 -30.06
CA THR A 171 -2.58 -4.82 -29.73
C THR A 171 -2.14 -4.68 -28.29
N THR A 172 -2.79 -5.42 -27.37
CA THR A 172 -2.43 -5.45 -25.95
C THR A 172 -1.07 -6.10 -25.73
N VAL A 173 -0.74 -7.17 -26.46
CA VAL A 173 0.58 -7.83 -26.38
C VAL A 173 1.70 -6.90 -26.84
N VAL A 174 1.52 -6.17 -27.94
CA VAL A 174 2.55 -5.23 -28.43
C VAL A 174 2.82 -4.11 -27.42
N SER A 175 1.76 -3.52 -26.86
CA SER A 175 1.90 -2.47 -25.83
C SER A 175 2.49 -3.00 -24.52
N ALA A 176 2.12 -4.22 -24.11
CA ALA A 176 2.69 -4.88 -22.95
C ALA A 176 4.19 -5.20 -23.16
N LEU A 177 4.57 -5.72 -24.32
CA LEU A 177 5.97 -5.97 -24.67
C LEU A 177 6.80 -4.67 -24.66
N PHE A 178 6.24 -3.58 -25.20
CA PHE A 178 6.90 -2.27 -25.16
C PHE A 178 7.08 -1.77 -23.72
N ALA A 179 6.05 -1.88 -22.88
CA ALA A 179 6.12 -1.50 -21.47
C ALA A 179 7.14 -2.36 -20.70
N ILE A 180 7.11 -3.68 -20.88
CA ILE A 180 8.06 -4.61 -20.26
C ILE A 180 9.49 -4.29 -20.70
N THR A 181 9.72 -4.11 -22.01
CA THR A 181 11.04 -3.77 -22.54
C THR A 181 11.55 -2.45 -21.96
N THR A 182 10.67 -1.43 -21.86
CA THR A 182 11.02 -0.13 -21.26
C THR A 182 11.41 -0.32 -19.78
N ILE A 183 10.61 -1.05 -19.01
CA ILE A 183 10.89 -1.34 -17.60
C ILE A 183 12.24 -2.05 -17.45
N LEU A 184 12.45 -3.13 -18.20
CA LEU A 184 13.69 -3.93 -18.13
C LEU A 184 14.93 -3.12 -18.49
N LEU A 185 14.83 -2.28 -19.53
CA LEU A 185 15.92 -1.40 -19.97
C LEU A 185 16.26 -0.37 -18.89
N VAL A 186 15.24 0.29 -18.30
CA VAL A 186 15.44 1.27 -17.24
C VAL A 186 15.98 0.60 -15.97
N VAL A 187 15.48 -0.58 -15.58
CA VAL A 187 16.02 -1.38 -14.47
C VAL A 187 17.51 -1.67 -14.69
N TYR A 188 17.86 -2.16 -15.87
CA TYR A 188 19.26 -2.44 -16.21
C TYR A 188 20.14 -1.21 -16.06
N TYR A 189 19.76 -0.08 -16.68
CA TYR A 189 20.56 1.15 -16.62
C TYR A 189 20.67 1.71 -15.20
N LEU A 190 19.59 1.71 -14.43
CA LEU A 190 19.62 2.16 -13.04
C LEU A 190 20.49 1.26 -12.15
N SER A 191 20.44 -0.06 -12.34
CA SER A 191 21.23 -1.02 -11.57
C SER A 191 22.72 -0.98 -11.99
N ALA A 192 23.00 -0.95 -13.30
CA ALA A 192 24.36 -0.96 -13.83
C ALA A 192 25.08 0.37 -13.59
N ALA A 193 24.41 1.51 -13.82
CA ALA A 193 24.97 2.84 -13.70
C ALA A 193 24.61 3.55 -12.37
N GLY A 194 24.01 2.86 -11.42
CA GLY A 194 23.49 3.44 -10.15
C GLY A 194 24.47 4.36 -9.42
N PRO A 195 25.74 3.97 -9.16
CA PRO A 195 26.72 4.86 -8.53
C PRO A 195 27.00 6.11 -9.35
N ARG A 196 27.11 5.98 -10.68
CA ARG A 196 27.36 7.11 -11.59
C ARG A 196 26.16 8.07 -11.61
N PHE A 197 24.94 7.53 -11.60
CA PHE A 197 23.73 8.31 -11.53
C PHE A 197 23.66 9.11 -10.22
N ARG A 198 23.89 8.45 -9.07
CA ARG A 198 23.96 9.11 -7.76
C ARG A 198 25.05 10.20 -7.73
N ALA A 199 26.23 9.90 -8.25
CA ALA A 199 27.32 10.88 -8.33
C ALA A 199 26.93 12.08 -9.21
N ALA A 200 26.27 11.88 -10.35
CA ALA A 200 25.82 12.94 -11.24
C ALA A 200 24.75 13.85 -10.59
N VAL A 201 23.85 13.28 -9.80
CA VAL A 201 22.87 14.04 -9.01
C VAL A 201 23.57 14.84 -7.92
N CYS A 202 24.43 14.18 -7.13
CA CYS A 202 25.17 14.81 -6.02
C CYS A 202 26.10 15.92 -6.49
N ALA A 203 26.73 15.78 -7.66
CA ALA A 203 27.65 16.79 -8.20
C ALA A 203 27.00 18.18 -8.42
N ARG A 204 25.67 18.26 -8.47
CA ARG A 204 24.91 19.52 -8.63
C ARG A 204 24.40 20.09 -7.31
N LEU A 205 24.71 19.46 -6.20
CA LEU A 205 24.20 19.81 -4.87
C LEU A 205 25.34 20.27 -3.97
N THR A 206 25.00 21.12 -3.00
CA THR A 206 25.94 21.48 -1.92
C THR A 206 26.24 20.27 -1.02
N PRO A 207 27.41 20.18 -0.35
CA PRO A 207 27.81 19.02 0.44
C PRO A 207 26.76 18.57 1.46
N ASN A 208 26.10 19.49 2.15
CA ASN A 208 25.04 19.16 3.10
C ASN A 208 23.84 18.49 2.41
N ARG A 209 23.44 18.99 1.24
CA ARG A 209 22.36 18.41 0.45
C ARG A 209 22.73 17.06 -0.20
N GLN A 210 24.00 16.83 -0.50
CA GLN A 210 24.49 15.52 -0.96
C GLN A 210 24.24 14.45 0.10
N THR A 211 24.59 14.74 1.35
CA THR A 211 24.40 13.82 2.47
C THR A 211 22.91 13.49 2.67
N GLU A 212 22.05 14.50 2.60
CA GLU A 212 20.59 14.32 2.68
C GLU A 212 20.07 13.40 1.57
N VAL A 213 20.42 13.70 0.32
CA VAL A 213 19.97 12.91 -0.85
C VAL A 213 20.47 11.47 -0.77
N LEU A 214 21.72 11.25 -0.36
CA LEU A 214 22.28 9.91 -0.20
C LEU A 214 21.57 9.13 0.91
N MET A 215 21.28 9.78 2.03
CA MET A 215 20.51 9.19 3.15
C MET A 215 19.11 8.79 2.71
N LEU A 216 18.41 9.66 1.94
CA LEU A 216 17.09 9.37 1.39
C LEU A 216 17.14 8.18 0.42
N TRP A 217 18.16 8.14 -0.45
CA TRP A 217 18.36 7.03 -1.37
C TRP A 217 18.60 5.71 -0.64
N GLU A 218 19.49 5.71 0.36
CA GLU A 218 19.77 4.53 1.16
C GLU A 218 18.52 4.05 1.91
N THR A 219 17.73 4.98 2.45
CA THR A 219 16.47 4.68 3.13
C THR A 219 15.45 4.07 2.17
N ALA A 220 15.27 4.67 0.98
CA ALA A 220 14.40 4.14 -0.05
C ALA A 220 14.81 2.73 -0.48
N GLN A 221 16.12 2.52 -0.70
CA GLN A 221 16.67 1.21 -1.08
C GLN A 221 16.44 0.17 0.02
N ARG A 222 16.69 0.51 1.27
CA ARG A 222 16.48 -0.37 2.43
C ARG A 222 15.01 -0.75 2.56
N LYS A 223 14.10 0.23 2.55
CA LYS A 223 12.64 -0.01 2.66
C LYS A 223 12.10 -0.86 1.50
N ALA A 224 12.52 -0.59 0.26
CA ALA A 224 12.14 -1.41 -0.89
C ALA A 224 12.67 -2.85 -0.78
N SER A 225 13.93 -3.02 -0.40
CA SER A 225 14.56 -4.35 -0.22
C SER A 225 13.89 -5.14 0.91
N ASP A 226 13.66 -4.50 2.07
CA ASP A 226 13.01 -5.13 3.22
C ASP A 226 11.57 -5.56 2.89
N PHE A 227 10.84 -4.74 2.12
CA PHE A 227 9.51 -5.07 1.65
C PHE A 227 9.51 -6.31 0.75
N ILE A 228 10.36 -6.34 -0.29
CA ILE A 228 10.45 -7.48 -1.21
C ILE A 228 10.90 -8.74 -0.48
N THR A 229 11.91 -8.64 0.38
CA THR A 229 12.38 -9.77 1.20
C THR A 229 11.27 -10.32 2.09
N SER A 230 10.50 -9.44 2.75
CA SER A 230 9.36 -9.84 3.55
C SER A 230 8.31 -10.59 2.72
N ARG A 231 8.00 -10.11 1.50
CA ARG A 231 7.06 -10.77 0.58
C ARG A 231 7.55 -12.14 0.14
N VAL A 232 8.84 -12.26 -0.20
CA VAL A 232 9.44 -13.54 -0.57
C VAL A 232 9.38 -14.55 0.58
N VAL A 233 9.70 -14.13 1.80
CA VAL A 233 9.62 -15.00 3.00
C VAL A 233 8.19 -15.44 3.26
N LEU A 234 7.22 -14.52 3.20
CA LEU A 234 5.80 -14.86 3.38
C LEU A 234 5.28 -15.77 2.26
N ALA A 235 5.71 -15.54 1.01
CA ALA A 235 5.38 -16.41 -0.12
C ALA A 235 5.92 -17.84 0.09
N ALA A 236 7.17 -17.96 0.57
CA ALA A 236 7.77 -19.26 0.87
C ALA A 236 7.04 -19.98 2.01
N LEU A 237 6.68 -19.26 3.08
CA LEU A 237 5.88 -19.82 4.18
C LEU A 237 4.50 -20.26 3.70
N SER A 238 3.78 -19.41 2.95
CA SER A 238 2.47 -19.72 2.40
C SER A 238 2.53 -20.93 1.48
N SER A 239 3.54 -20.99 0.61
CA SER A 239 3.77 -22.16 -0.26
C SER A 239 4.04 -23.44 0.54
N ALA A 240 4.89 -23.36 1.57
CA ALA A 240 5.24 -24.53 2.38
C ALA A 240 4.03 -25.09 3.14
N PHE A 241 3.27 -24.24 3.83
CA PHE A 241 2.06 -24.65 4.55
C PHE A 241 0.99 -25.20 3.60
N SER A 242 0.76 -24.52 2.47
CA SER A 242 -0.18 -24.98 1.45
C SER A 242 0.24 -26.32 0.86
N PHE A 243 1.54 -26.52 0.59
CA PHE A 243 2.07 -27.79 0.07
C PHE A 243 1.84 -28.94 1.04
N VAL A 244 2.16 -28.75 2.32
CA VAL A 244 1.93 -29.77 3.35
C VAL A 244 0.45 -30.11 3.44
N PHE A 245 -0.44 -29.12 3.51
CA PHE A 245 -1.87 -29.35 3.62
C PHE A 245 -2.46 -30.06 2.40
N LEU A 246 -2.15 -29.58 1.17
CA LEU A 246 -2.64 -30.19 -0.06
C LEU A 246 -2.08 -31.61 -0.26
N THR A 247 -0.86 -31.89 0.21
CA THR A 247 -0.28 -33.23 0.18
C THR A 247 -1.00 -34.17 1.14
N ILE A 248 -1.31 -33.73 2.37
CA ILE A 248 -2.10 -34.51 3.34
C ILE A 248 -3.49 -34.81 2.78
N LEU A 249 -4.13 -33.83 2.14
CA LEU A 249 -5.43 -33.98 1.51
C LEU A 249 -5.39 -34.80 0.21
N ARG A 250 -4.19 -35.16 -0.28
CA ARG A 250 -3.94 -35.87 -1.53
C ARG A 250 -4.51 -35.15 -2.76
N THR A 251 -4.54 -33.82 -2.71
CA THR A 251 -5.00 -33.01 -3.83
C THR A 251 -4.02 -33.15 -5.00
N PRO A 252 -4.49 -33.39 -6.23
CA PRO A 252 -3.60 -33.47 -7.40
C PRO A 252 -2.86 -32.15 -7.60
N TYR A 253 -1.63 -32.24 -8.09
CA TYR A 253 -0.77 -31.06 -8.33
C TYR A 253 -0.47 -30.22 -7.08
N ALA A 254 -0.35 -30.85 -5.91
CA ALA A 254 -0.14 -30.14 -4.62
C ALA A 254 1.00 -29.11 -4.66
N LEU A 255 2.17 -29.49 -5.22
CA LEU A 255 3.33 -28.59 -5.30
C LEU A 255 3.09 -27.36 -6.19
N PRO A 256 2.65 -27.50 -7.47
CA PRO A 256 2.28 -26.35 -8.27
C PRO A 256 1.23 -25.45 -7.62
N LEU A 257 0.15 -26.02 -7.10
CA LEU A 257 -0.91 -25.25 -6.45
C LEU A 257 -0.41 -24.47 -5.24
N ALA A 258 0.41 -25.10 -4.41
CA ALA A 258 0.98 -24.46 -3.24
C ALA A 258 1.90 -23.27 -3.61
N LEU A 259 2.76 -23.45 -4.60
CA LEU A 259 3.63 -22.39 -5.10
C LEU A 259 2.81 -21.24 -5.71
N PHE A 260 1.80 -21.56 -6.51
CA PHE A 260 0.88 -20.56 -7.07
C PHE A 260 0.20 -19.76 -5.96
N THR A 261 -0.39 -20.45 -4.97
CA THR A 261 -1.05 -19.81 -3.82
C THR A 261 -0.09 -18.88 -3.09
N GLY A 262 1.11 -19.36 -2.75
CA GLY A 262 2.08 -18.55 -2.00
C GLY A 262 2.58 -17.33 -2.78
N ILE A 263 2.89 -17.49 -4.07
CA ILE A 263 3.37 -16.38 -4.89
C ILE A 263 2.26 -15.36 -5.13
N VAL A 264 1.10 -15.80 -5.63
CA VAL A 264 0.01 -14.90 -5.99
C VAL A 264 -0.53 -14.15 -4.79
N SER A 265 -0.69 -14.82 -3.63
CA SER A 265 -1.18 -14.17 -2.40
C SER A 265 -0.29 -13.03 -1.92
N GLN A 266 1.03 -13.09 -2.16
CA GLN A 266 1.97 -12.09 -1.66
C GLN A 266 2.28 -10.96 -2.64
N PHE A 267 2.24 -11.26 -3.94
CA PHE A 267 2.62 -10.29 -4.97
C PHE A 267 1.42 -9.56 -5.60
N VAL A 268 0.20 -10.08 -5.47
CA VAL A 268 -1.02 -9.39 -5.93
C VAL A 268 -1.72 -8.75 -4.72
N PRO A 269 -1.70 -7.41 -4.59
CA PRO A 269 -2.29 -6.74 -3.43
C PRO A 269 -3.80 -6.94 -3.36
N THR A 270 -4.32 -7.03 -2.15
CA THR A 270 -5.74 -7.11 -1.78
C THR A 270 -6.50 -8.32 -2.30
N ILE A 271 -6.37 -8.66 -3.59
CA ILE A 271 -7.09 -9.78 -4.22
C ILE A 271 -6.24 -11.05 -4.37
N GLY A 272 -4.94 -10.96 -4.09
CA GLY A 272 -3.99 -12.07 -4.30
C GLY A 272 -4.34 -13.34 -3.54
N THR A 273 -4.78 -13.22 -2.30
CA THR A 273 -5.20 -14.36 -1.48
C THR A 273 -6.42 -15.06 -2.07
N TYR A 274 -7.39 -14.30 -2.57
CA TYR A 274 -8.58 -14.86 -3.21
C TYR A 274 -8.24 -15.56 -4.52
N ILE A 275 -7.42 -14.95 -5.38
CA ILE A 275 -6.97 -15.55 -6.64
C ILE A 275 -6.08 -16.76 -6.37
N GLY A 276 -5.08 -16.60 -5.49
CA GLY A 276 -4.14 -17.66 -5.12
C GLY A 276 -4.83 -18.85 -4.46
N GLY A 277 -5.87 -18.60 -3.65
CA GLY A 277 -6.65 -19.62 -2.98
C GLY A 277 -7.74 -20.24 -3.85
N ALA A 278 -8.28 -19.50 -4.82
CA ALA A 278 -9.35 -20.00 -5.68
C ALA A 278 -8.92 -21.23 -6.48
N LEU A 279 -7.71 -21.23 -7.05
CA LEU A 279 -7.24 -22.33 -7.88
C LEU A 279 -7.17 -23.68 -7.13
N PRO A 280 -6.54 -23.81 -5.94
CA PRO A 280 -6.56 -25.07 -5.20
C PRO A 280 -7.97 -25.48 -4.74
N VAL A 281 -8.86 -24.53 -4.41
CA VAL A 281 -10.26 -24.83 -4.09
C VAL A 281 -10.96 -25.42 -5.31
N ILE A 282 -10.80 -24.82 -6.49
CA ILE A 282 -11.38 -25.29 -7.75
C ILE A 282 -10.85 -26.69 -8.11
N VAL A 283 -9.55 -26.91 -7.98
CA VAL A 283 -8.94 -28.22 -8.26
C VAL A 283 -9.46 -29.29 -7.28
N ALA A 284 -9.52 -28.97 -5.99
CA ALA A 284 -10.11 -29.90 -5.01
C ALA A 284 -11.58 -30.21 -5.32
N LEU A 285 -12.34 -29.20 -5.70
CA LEU A 285 -13.77 -29.35 -6.05
C LEU A 285 -13.98 -30.24 -7.26
N THR A 286 -13.20 -30.02 -8.34
CA THR A 286 -13.34 -30.77 -9.60
C THR A 286 -12.78 -32.19 -9.53
N SER A 287 -11.78 -32.46 -8.68
CA SER A 287 -11.09 -33.73 -8.61
C SER A 287 -11.49 -34.62 -7.41
N GLN A 288 -11.97 -34.03 -6.34
CA GLN A 288 -12.21 -34.73 -5.06
C GLN A 288 -13.62 -34.47 -4.49
N GLY A 289 -14.31 -33.44 -4.96
CA GLY A 289 -15.67 -33.10 -4.55
C GLY A 289 -15.76 -31.99 -3.47
N ILE A 290 -17.00 -31.71 -3.04
CA ILE A 290 -17.35 -30.59 -2.15
C ILE A 290 -16.64 -30.66 -0.79
N PRO A 291 -16.58 -31.81 -0.07
CA PRO A 291 -15.96 -31.83 1.25
C PRO A 291 -14.48 -31.42 1.26
N GLN A 292 -13.72 -31.86 0.25
CA GLN A 292 -12.30 -31.53 0.10
C GLN A 292 -12.10 -30.07 -0.30
N ALA A 293 -12.95 -29.54 -1.18
CA ALA A 293 -12.95 -28.12 -1.53
C ALA A 293 -13.21 -27.22 -0.31
N LEU A 294 -14.18 -27.60 0.53
CA LEU A 294 -14.46 -26.90 1.79
C LEU A 294 -13.30 -26.99 2.77
N ALA A 295 -12.61 -28.14 2.85
CA ALA A 295 -11.44 -28.30 3.69
C ALA A 295 -10.28 -27.39 3.22
N VAL A 296 -10.05 -27.30 1.89
CA VAL A 296 -9.04 -26.38 1.32
C VAL A 296 -9.43 -24.92 1.59
N LEU A 297 -10.69 -24.55 1.41
CA LEU A 297 -11.18 -23.20 1.70
C LEU A 297 -11.00 -22.84 3.18
N ALA A 298 -11.38 -23.74 4.07
CA ALA A 298 -11.22 -23.55 5.52
C ALA A 298 -9.74 -23.39 5.91
N PHE A 299 -8.86 -24.21 5.30
CA PHE A 299 -7.41 -24.08 5.49
C PHE A 299 -6.91 -22.71 5.04
N ILE A 300 -7.30 -22.24 3.84
CA ILE A 300 -6.85 -20.94 3.32
C ILE A 300 -7.29 -19.82 4.25
N ILE A 301 -8.54 -19.83 4.73
CA ILE A 301 -9.06 -18.85 5.68
C ILE A 301 -8.26 -18.91 7.00
N ALA A 302 -8.05 -20.09 7.55
CA ALA A 302 -7.30 -20.27 8.80
C ALA A 302 -5.83 -19.81 8.65
N TYR A 303 -5.18 -20.22 7.55
CA TYR A 303 -3.81 -19.80 7.25
C TYR A 303 -3.72 -18.28 7.11
N GLN A 304 -4.67 -17.65 6.43
CA GLN A 304 -4.73 -16.20 6.29
C GLN A 304 -4.78 -15.48 7.64
N GLN A 305 -5.53 -16.01 8.61
CA GLN A 305 -5.55 -15.45 9.96
C GLN A 305 -4.19 -15.60 10.65
N ILE A 306 -3.57 -16.77 10.54
CA ILE A 306 -2.22 -17.01 11.08
C ILE A 306 -1.20 -16.07 10.43
N GLU A 307 -1.28 -15.91 9.11
CA GLU A 307 -0.39 -15.02 8.39
C GLU A 307 -0.57 -13.55 8.84
N ASN A 308 -1.81 -13.08 8.91
CA ASN A 308 -2.11 -11.69 9.27
C ASN A 308 -1.74 -11.35 10.72
N TYR A 309 -1.97 -12.28 11.68
CA TYR A 309 -1.74 -12.00 13.08
C TYR A 309 -0.38 -12.45 13.63
N ILE A 310 0.28 -13.41 12.96
CA ILE A 310 1.53 -14.00 13.47
C ILE A 310 2.70 -13.74 12.54
N PHE A 311 2.59 -14.12 11.25
CA PHE A 311 3.73 -14.09 10.35
C PHE A 311 3.99 -12.68 9.81
N SER A 312 2.97 -11.99 9.33
CA SER A 312 3.10 -10.66 8.77
C SER A 312 3.68 -9.65 9.77
N PRO A 313 3.24 -9.57 11.04
CA PRO A 313 3.85 -8.68 12.02
C PRO A 313 5.32 -9.02 12.30
N LYS A 314 5.68 -10.31 12.37
CA LYS A 314 7.05 -10.73 12.66
C LYS A 314 8.00 -10.51 11.49
N VAL A 315 7.55 -10.79 10.27
CA VAL A 315 8.38 -10.71 9.05
C VAL A 315 8.47 -9.27 8.55
N SER A 316 7.37 -8.52 8.62
CA SER A 316 7.27 -7.15 8.08
C SER A 316 7.53 -6.05 9.12
N ALA A 317 7.83 -6.38 10.38
CA ALA A 317 8.01 -5.41 11.47
C ALA A 317 9.04 -4.31 11.15
N LYS A 318 10.08 -4.63 10.36
CA LYS A 318 11.11 -3.67 9.94
C LYS A 318 10.75 -2.91 8.66
N ALA A 319 9.83 -3.45 7.87
CA ALA A 319 9.51 -2.90 6.55
C ALA A 319 8.49 -1.76 6.61
N LEU A 320 7.50 -1.84 7.51
CA LEU A 320 6.33 -0.97 7.49
C LEU A 320 5.94 -0.55 8.93
N GLU A 321 6.50 0.56 9.39
CA GLU A 321 6.05 1.26 10.61
C GLU A 321 4.97 2.30 10.28
N MET A 322 3.94 1.90 9.50
CA MET A 322 2.88 2.80 9.05
C MET A 322 1.56 2.51 9.75
N ASN A 323 0.76 3.56 9.95
CA ASN A 323 -0.62 3.39 10.37
C ASN A 323 -1.39 2.57 9.31
N PRO A 324 -2.10 1.49 9.72
CA PRO A 324 -2.82 0.63 8.78
C PRO A 324 -3.84 1.36 7.89
N ALA A 325 -4.53 2.38 8.43
CA ALA A 325 -5.48 3.18 7.65
C ALA A 325 -4.78 3.98 6.55
N VAL A 326 -3.61 4.57 6.84
CA VAL A 326 -2.80 5.30 5.85
C VAL A 326 -2.29 4.34 4.79
N ALA A 327 -1.77 3.18 5.19
CA ALA A 327 -1.32 2.15 4.27
C ALA A 327 -2.43 1.72 3.31
N PHE A 328 -3.64 1.49 3.82
CA PHE A 328 -4.81 1.11 3.01
C PHE A 328 -5.19 2.22 2.01
N LEU A 329 -5.29 3.48 2.47
CA LEU A 329 -5.62 4.62 1.60
C LEU A 329 -4.58 4.83 0.50
N VAL A 330 -3.29 4.68 0.81
CA VAL A 330 -2.22 4.80 -0.18
C VAL A 330 -2.29 3.68 -1.22
N VAL A 331 -2.58 2.42 -0.80
CA VAL A 331 -2.78 1.30 -1.72
C VAL A 331 -3.96 1.56 -2.66
N LEU A 332 -5.09 2.06 -2.14
CA LEU A 332 -6.26 2.42 -2.95
C LEU A 332 -5.93 3.55 -3.93
N ALA A 333 -5.28 4.61 -3.47
CA ALA A 333 -4.91 5.76 -4.32
C ALA A 333 -3.96 5.35 -5.45
N PHE A 334 -2.89 4.61 -5.12
CA PHE A 334 -1.94 4.11 -6.11
C PHE A 334 -2.58 3.08 -7.05
N GLY A 335 -3.46 2.23 -6.53
CA GLY A 335 -4.24 1.28 -7.32
C GLY A 335 -5.16 1.97 -8.33
N ALA A 336 -5.88 3.02 -7.91
CA ALA A 336 -6.75 3.79 -8.77
C ALA A 336 -5.98 4.55 -9.87
N VAL A 337 -4.80 5.09 -9.54
CA VAL A 337 -3.99 5.88 -10.48
C VAL A 337 -3.14 5.00 -11.40
N PHE A 338 -2.52 3.95 -10.87
CA PHE A 338 -1.47 3.17 -11.52
C PHE A 338 -1.81 1.69 -11.70
N GLY A 339 -3.04 1.28 -11.35
CA GLY A 339 -3.50 -0.11 -11.46
C GLY A 339 -2.84 -1.05 -10.43
N ALA A 340 -2.89 -2.36 -10.70
CA ALA A 340 -2.42 -3.41 -9.79
C ALA A 340 -0.94 -3.27 -9.39
N ILE A 341 -0.09 -2.86 -10.34
CA ILE A 341 1.34 -2.66 -10.08
C ILE A 341 1.56 -1.43 -9.18
N GLY A 342 0.76 -0.36 -9.38
CA GLY A 342 0.76 0.78 -8.48
C GLY A 342 0.36 0.39 -7.06
N ALA A 343 -0.68 -0.38 -6.89
CA ALA A 343 -1.12 -0.89 -5.59
C ALA A 343 0.00 -1.72 -4.90
N PHE A 344 0.74 -2.55 -5.66
CA PHE A 344 1.87 -3.31 -5.12
C PHE A 344 3.01 -2.41 -4.65
N LEU A 345 3.36 -1.38 -5.43
CA LEU A 345 4.44 -0.45 -5.10
C LEU A 345 4.03 0.64 -4.09
N ALA A 346 2.75 0.77 -3.80
CA ALA A 346 2.22 1.78 -2.90
C ALA A 346 2.90 1.78 -1.52
N LEU A 347 3.07 0.60 -0.93
CA LEU A 347 3.64 0.45 0.41
C LEU A 347 5.13 0.85 0.49
N PRO A 348 6.03 0.37 -0.38
CA PRO A 348 7.43 0.82 -0.35
C PRO A 348 7.58 2.30 -0.67
N VAL A 349 6.76 2.86 -1.58
CA VAL A 349 6.74 4.29 -1.86
C VAL A 349 6.31 5.08 -0.62
N ALA A 350 5.20 4.71 -0.01
CA ALA A 350 4.69 5.38 1.17
C ALA A 350 5.65 5.29 2.37
N ALA A 351 6.26 4.12 2.59
CA ALA A 351 7.28 3.95 3.64
C ALA A 351 8.51 4.84 3.41
N THR A 352 8.90 5.02 2.15
CA THR A 352 9.99 5.94 1.79
C THR A 352 9.59 7.39 2.04
N VAL A 353 8.40 7.79 1.59
CA VAL A 353 7.86 9.15 1.81
C VAL A 353 7.74 9.44 3.31
N GLN A 354 7.21 8.51 4.09
CA GLN A 354 7.11 8.64 5.53
C GLN A 354 8.47 8.81 6.19
N ALA A 355 9.48 8.01 5.82
CA ALA A 355 10.83 8.13 6.36
C ALA A 355 11.47 9.49 6.05
N VAL A 356 11.21 10.03 4.84
CA VAL A 356 11.58 11.39 4.47
C VAL A 356 10.88 12.41 5.36
N MET A 357 9.57 12.31 5.51
CA MET A 357 8.79 13.23 6.35
C MET A 357 9.24 13.20 7.81
N ASP A 358 9.47 12.01 8.37
CA ASP A 358 9.97 11.86 9.75
C ASP A 358 11.36 12.48 9.95
N THR A 359 12.18 12.56 8.89
CA THR A 359 13.50 13.20 8.93
C THR A 359 13.40 14.73 8.88
N TYR A 360 12.47 15.27 8.09
CA TYR A 360 12.33 16.73 7.88
C TYR A 360 11.34 17.39 8.82
N TRP A 361 10.28 16.68 9.28
CA TRP A 361 9.31 17.23 10.22
C TRP A 361 9.72 16.94 11.66
N LYS A 362 10.17 17.97 12.34
CA LYS A 362 10.39 17.91 13.79
C LYS A 362 9.07 17.61 14.49
N ARG A 363 9.02 16.51 15.22
CA ARG A 363 7.89 16.23 16.12
C ARG A 363 7.95 17.24 17.26
N HIS A 364 6.89 18.00 17.41
CA HIS A 364 6.69 18.85 18.57
C HIS A 364 6.11 18.04 19.72
N GLU A 365 6.40 18.46 20.97
CA GLU A 365 5.77 17.88 22.14
C GLU A 365 4.25 18.07 22.06
N LEU A 366 3.51 17.01 22.36
CA LEU A 366 2.05 17.05 22.32
C LEU A 366 1.54 17.80 23.54
N VAL A 367 0.57 18.69 23.33
CA VAL A 367 -0.16 19.36 24.43
C VAL A 367 -0.94 18.29 25.19
N GLU A 368 -1.00 18.39 26.52
CA GLU A 368 -1.82 17.52 27.33
C GLU A 368 -3.32 17.76 27.04
N SER A 369 -3.94 16.82 26.31
CA SER A 369 -5.35 16.83 25.98
C SER A 369 -5.93 15.44 26.15
N GLU A 370 -7.15 15.32 26.65
CA GLU A 370 -7.85 14.03 26.76
C GLU A 370 -8.05 13.38 25.39
N MET A 371 -8.20 14.17 24.29
CA MET A 371 -8.33 13.68 22.93
C MET A 371 -7.03 13.01 22.39
N LEU A 372 -5.87 13.31 22.99
CA LEU A 372 -4.58 12.76 22.61
C LEU A 372 -4.15 11.58 23.51
N ARG A 373 -4.94 11.26 24.54
CA ARG A 373 -4.72 10.11 25.41
C ARG A 373 -5.43 8.89 24.81
N ASP A 374 -4.63 7.88 24.47
CA ASP A 374 -5.17 6.58 24.06
C ASP A 374 -5.78 5.85 25.27
N PRO A 375 -7.09 5.66 25.33
CA PRO A 375 -7.75 5.04 26.47
C PRO A 375 -7.30 3.59 26.72
N GLU A 376 -6.83 2.87 25.68
CA GLU A 376 -6.32 1.52 25.82
C GLU A 376 -4.91 1.45 26.44
N ARG A 377 -4.06 2.45 26.23
CA ARG A 377 -2.72 2.51 26.80
C ARG A 377 -2.70 2.99 28.26
N ALA A 378 -3.76 3.68 28.70
CA ALA A 378 -3.91 4.16 30.07
C ALA A 378 -4.44 3.08 31.06
N ALA A 379 -4.96 1.97 30.56
CA ALA A 379 -5.80 1.10 31.36
C ALA A 379 -5.13 0.07 32.31
N PRO A 380 -3.93 -0.54 32.12
CA PRO A 380 -3.50 -1.60 33.02
C PRO A 380 -2.74 -1.14 34.28
N LYS A 381 -1.88 -0.13 34.19
CA LYS A 381 -1.02 0.28 35.33
C LYS A 381 -1.73 1.22 36.30
N ASP A 382 -2.49 2.17 35.79
CA ASP A 382 -3.19 3.15 36.63
C ASP A 382 -4.41 2.59 37.37
N ARG A 383 -5.06 1.57 36.81
CA ARG A 383 -6.21 0.92 37.47
C ARG A 383 -5.76 0.16 38.73
N TRP A 384 -4.65 -0.58 38.64
CA TRP A 384 -4.11 -1.31 39.78
C TRP A 384 -3.48 -0.36 40.83
N GLN A 385 -2.91 0.76 40.42
CA GLN A 385 -2.41 1.76 41.36
C GLN A 385 -3.55 2.51 42.05
N ARG A 386 -4.65 2.81 41.38
CA ARG A 386 -5.85 3.40 41.99
C ARG A 386 -6.56 2.44 42.93
N VAL A 387 -6.63 1.16 42.57
CA VAL A 387 -7.20 0.13 43.45
C VAL A 387 -6.32 -0.06 44.67
N ARG A 388 -5.01 -0.07 44.52
CA ARG A 388 -4.06 -0.13 45.64
C ARG A 388 -4.17 1.11 46.56
N ARG A 389 -4.19 2.32 46.03
CA ARG A 389 -4.37 3.55 46.83
C ARG A 389 -5.69 3.54 47.57
N ARG A 390 -6.80 3.12 46.95
CA ARG A 390 -8.08 2.99 47.63
C ARG A 390 -8.07 1.93 48.75
N ALA A 391 -7.32 0.85 48.56
CA ALA A 391 -7.16 -0.17 49.60
C ALA A 391 -6.29 0.34 50.76
N ASP A 392 -5.23 1.09 50.44
CA ASP A 392 -4.34 1.69 51.47
C ASP A 392 -5.07 2.81 52.21
N ASP A 393 -5.87 3.63 51.52
CA ASP A 393 -6.69 4.68 52.17
C ASP A 393 -7.79 4.07 53.08
N ALA A 394 -8.45 2.98 52.66
CA ALA A 394 -9.44 2.27 53.45
C ALA A 394 -8.84 1.57 54.69
N SER A 395 -7.60 1.09 54.55
CA SER A 395 -6.90 0.49 55.73
C SER A 395 -6.43 1.59 56.71
N ALA A 396 -6.07 2.76 56.24
CA ALA A 396 -5.70 3.89 57.09
C ALA A 396 -6.89 4.54 57.82
N GLU A 397 -8.08 4.49 57.22
CA GLU A 397 -9.35 4.92 57.83
C GLU A 397 -9.86 3.93 58.93
N GLY A 398 -9.67 2.62 58.67
CA GLY A 398 -10.01 1.55 59.63
C GLY A 398 -9.15 1.60 60.92
N ASP A 399 -7.87 2.01 60.81
CA ASP A 399 -6.93 2.10 61.92
C ASP A 399 -7.16 3.35 62.80
N ARG A 400 -7.80 4.39 62.23
CA ARG A 400 -8.20 5.60 62.97
C ARG A 400 -9.51 5.45 63.75
N GLY A 401 -10.36 4.53 63.35
CA GLY A 401 -11.64 4.24 64.01
C GLY A 401 -11.53 3.40 65.30
N THR A 402 -10.41 2.71 65.51
CA THR A 402 -10.20 1.82 66.66
C THR A 402 -9.35 2.48 67.79
N ALA A 403 -8.90 3.74 67.62
CA ALA A 403 -8.06 4.40 68.61
C ALA A 403 -8.82 5.38 69.54
N ASP A 404 -10.15 5.52 69.42
CA ASP A 404 -10.94 6.52 70.18
C ASP A 404 -11.85 5.93 71.27
N ASP A 405 -11.76 4.63 71.57
CA ASP A 405 -12.47 4.00 72.70
C ASP A 405 -11.47 3.49 73.74
N GLY A 406 -10.69 4.38 74.33
CA GLY A 406 -9.76 4.08 75.43
C GLY A 406 -10.03 4.98 76.64
N GLU A 407 -10.97 4.55 77.44
CA GLU A 407 -11.12 4.69 78.88
C GLU A 407 -10.21 5.72 79.60
N GLN A 408 -10.81 6.80 80.10
CA GLN A 408 -10.26 7.65 81.16
C GLN A 408 -10.27 6.91 82.47
N PRO A 409 -9.14 6.79 83.21
CA PRO A 409 -9.16 6.37 84.61
C PRO A 409 -9.51 7.54 85.52
N PRO A 410 -10.15 7.27 86.74
CA PRO A 410 -10.66 8.30 87.62
C PRO A 410 -9.52 9.03 88.38
N ALA A 411 -9.79 10.32 88.64
CA ALA A 411 -8.96 11.19 89.46
C ALA A 411 -8.83 10.60 90.89
N ASP A 412 -7.57 10.45 91.31
CA ASP A 412 -7.27 10.20 92.74
C ASP A 412 -6.77 11.55 93.32
N ASP A 413 -7.52 11.92 94.37
CA ASP A 413 -7.34 13.04 95.26
C ASP A 413 -6.41 12.61 96.39
N GLY A 414 -5.31 13.20 96.60
CA GLY A 414 -4.43 12.83 97.74
C GLY A 414 -3.28 13.76 97.94
N THR A 415 -3.57 14.83 98.58
CA THR A 415 -2.84 15.47 99.70
C THR A 415 -1.40 15.02 99.95
N ASP A 416 -0.56 15.91 100.00
CA ASP A 416 0.32 16.33 101.16
C ASP A 416 1.79 15.96 101.14
N GLU A 417 2.54 17.00 101.51
CA GLU A 417 3.79 17.10 102.34
C GLU A 417 5.16 16.81 101.74
N ARG A 418 5.83 17.92 101.70
CA ARG A 418 7.23 18.26 101.99
C ARG A 418 8.16 18.48 100.86
#